data_baa9379219140e65167063d393cdabfa
#
_entry.id   baa9379219140e65167063d393cdabfa
#
_cell.length_a   1.000
_cell.length_b   1.000
_cell.length_c   1.000
_cell.angle_alpha   90.00
_cell.angle_beta   90.00
_cell.angle_gamma   90.00
#
_symmetry.space_group_name_H-M   'P 1'
#
loop_
_entity.id
_entity.type
_entity.pdbx_description
1 polymer ?
#
loop_
_entity_poly.entity_id
_entity_poly.type
_entity_poly.pdbx_seq_one_letter_code
_entity_poly.pdbx_strand_id
1 'polypeptide(L)'
;RIRCYQMLDKLVREHIILGVDPGTLFMGYALLHTIGSKVEILDFGVYDVHKLDDQYARLQKEFFFLQEIIDKYHPTVLAIESQFVDKNPQTMIKIVHAQGVAIAAALSKDVPVVEYSPMKVKMAITGNGHADKHQVADMLQRFLHIPEKRMPKKLDATDALGIAYCHYLQLGMPQMQ
;
A
#
# COMPACT_ATOMS: atom_id res chain seq x y z
N ARG A 1 -36.62 -9.88 6.75
CA ARG A 1 -35.56 -9.92 7.79
C ARG A 1 -34.21 -10.37 7.24
N ILE A 2 -34.15 -11.37 6.33
CA ILE A 2 -32.88 -11.89 5.76
C ILE A 2 -32.17 -10.86 4.87
N ARG A 3 -32.91 -10.06 4.08
CA ARG A 3 -32.33 -8.99 3.24
C ARG A 3 -31.66 -7.87 4.06
N CYS A 4 -32.19 -7.55 5.24
CA CYS A 4 -31.62 -6.51 6.10
C CYS A 4 -30.29 -6.97 6.74
N TYR A 5 -30.19 -8.24 7.13
CA TYR A 5 -28.95 -8.84 7.63
C TYR A 5 -27.85 -8.88 6.55
N GLN A 6 -28.20 -9.25 5.31
CA GLN A 6 -27.27 -9.26 4.19
C GLN A 6 -26.81 -7.85 3.76
N MET A 7 -27.65 -6.81 3.96
CA MET A 7 -27.24 -5.43 3.76
C MET A 7 -26.35 -4.90 4.89
N LEU A 8 -26.58 -5.31 6.13
CA LEU A 8 -25.75 -4.96 7.29
C LEU A 8 -24.38 -5.63 7.20
N ASP A 9 -24.30 -6.87 6.74
CA ASP A 9 -23.06 -7.60 6.51
C ASP A 9 -22.21 -6.97 5.38
N LYS A 10 -22.83 -6.33 4.40
CA LYS A 10 -22.14 -5.54 3.36
C LYS A 10 -21.60 -4.20 3.87
N LEU A 11 -22.15 -3.68 4.97
CA LEU A 11 -21.80 -2.35 5.52
C LEU A 11 -20.67 -2.41 6.55
N VAL A 12 -20.34 -3.58 7.09
CA VAL A 12 -19.29 -3.74 8.11
C VAL A 12 -18.30 -4.82 7.67
N ARG A 13 -17.67 -4.63 6.51
CA ARG A 13 -16.56 -5.49 6.13
C ARG A 13 -15.29 -5.04 6.84
N GLU A 14 -14.70 -5.97 7.54
CA GLU A 14 -13.38 -5.85 8.11
C GLU A 14 -12.33 -6.19 7.04
N HIS A 15 -11.34 -5.31 6.87
CA HIS A 15 -10.22 -5.55 5.98
C HIS A 15 -8.90 -5.20 6.66
N ILE A 16 -7.88 -5.97 6.37
CA ILE A 16 -6.49 -5.60 6.62
C ILE A 16 -5.85 -5.38 5.25
N ILE A 17 -5.47 -4.15 4.96
CA ILE A 17 -4.93 -3.73 3.68
C ILE A 17 -3.43 -3.57 3.84
N LEU A 18 -2.64 -4.32 3.07
CA LEU A 18 -1.21 -4.13 2.95
C LEU A 18 -0.93 -3.25 1.73
N GLY A 19 -0.46 -2.03 1.96
CA GLY A 19 0.04 -1.14 0.91
C GLY A 19 1.55 -1.32 0.74
N VAL A 20 2.01 -1.39 -0.50
CA VAL A 20 3.45 -1.50 -0.83
C VAL A 20 3.82 -0.50 -1.91
N ASP A 21 4.86 0.28 -1.64
CA ASP A 21 5.56 1.11 -2.63
C ASP A 21 6.91 0.45 -2.94
N PRO A 22 7.03 -0.27 -4.07
CA PRO A 22 8.24 -1.00 -4.41
C PRO A 22 9.35 -0.04 -4.86
N GLY A 23 10.52 -0.18 -4.26
CA GLY A 23 11.72 0.61 -4.60
C GLY A 23 12.95 -0.26 -4.79
N THR A 24 14.02 0.30 -5.33
CA THR A 24 15.26 -0.45 -5.61
C THR A 24 16.18 -0.62 -4.40
N LEU A 25 16.08 0.26 -3.43
CA LEU A 25 16.90 0.33 -2.22
C LEU A 25 16.06 0.41 -0.95
N PHE A 26 14.85 0.93 -1.09
CA PHE A 26 13.91 1.16 -0.02
C PHE A 26 12.53 0.73 -0.49
N MET A 27 11.86 -0.14 0.25
CA MET A 27 10.49 -0.52 -0.01
C MET A 27 9.60 0.07 1.08
N GLY A 28 8.66 0.92 0.69
CA GLY A 28 7.63 1.40 1.60
C GLY A 28 6.59 0.32 1.87
N TYR A 29 6.12 0.22 3.12
CA TYR A 29 4.99 -0.64 3.47
C TYR A 29 4.08 0.03 4.48
N ALA A 30 2.80 -0.30 4.43
CA ALA A 30 1.80 0.15 5.39
C ALA A 30 0.68 -0.87 5.55
N LEU A 31 0.20 -1.04 6.77
CA LEU A 31 -0.90 -1.92 7.12
C LEU A 31 -2.03 -1.11 7.75
N LEU A 32 -3.18 -1.10 7.09
CA LEU A 32 -4.40 -0.50 7.58
C LEU A 32 -5.41 -1.57 7.97
N HIS A 33 -5.94 -1.46 9.18
CA HIS A 33 -7.11 -2.21 9.62
C HIS A 33 -8.34 -1.33 9.47
N THR A 34 -9.36 -1.82 8.79
CA THR A 34 -10.57 -1.04 8.51
C THR A 34 -11.82 -1.83 8.88
N ILE A 35 -12.75 -1.15 9.55
CA ILE A 35 -14.08 -1.68 9.89
C ILE A 35 -15.10 -0.60 9.57
N GLY A 36 -15.81 -0.73 8.46
CA GLY A 36 -16.71 0.31 7.96
C GLY A 36 -15.96 1.62 7.70
N SER A 37 -16.34 2.70 8.40
CA SER A 37 -15.67 4.01 8.31
C SER A 37 -14.47 4.18 9.24
N LYS A 38 -14.21 3.21 10.11
CA LYS A 38 -13.08 3.28 11.06
C LYS A 38 -11.82 2.73 10.40
N VAL A 39 -10.74 3.49 10.46
CA VAL A 39 -9.42 3.12 9.92
C VAL A 39 -8.39 3.24 11.02
N GLU A 40 -7.57 2.22 11.19
CA GLU A 40 -6.46 2.17 12.14
C GLU A 40 -5.18 1.74 11.43
N ILE A 41 -4.07 2.42 11.73
CA ILE A 41 -2.75 2.02 11.25
C ILE A 41 -2.19 0.96 12.20
N LEU A 42 -2.01 -0.26 11.70
CA LEU A 42 -1.37 -1.34 12.46
C LEU A 42 0.14 -1.20 12.47
N ASP A 43 0.72 -0.92 11.29
CA ASP A 43 2.15 -0.74 11.12
C ASP A 43 2.43 0.02 9.82
N PHE A 44 3.53 0.73 9.72
CA PHE A 44 4.03 1.32 8.48
C PHE A 44 5.49 1.73 8.62
N GLY A 45 6.23 1.68 7.54
CA GLY A 45 7.64 1.99 7.56
C GLY A 45 8.32 1.78 6.21
N VAL A 46 9.64 1.74 6.27
CA VAL A 46 10.50 1.49 5.13
C VAL A 46 11.37 0.28 5.41
N TYR A 47 11.29 -0.71 4.56
CA TYR A 47 12.25 -1.82 4.56
C TYR A 47 13.48 -1.41 3.76
N ASP A 48 14.62 -1.38 4.43
CA ASP A 48 15.85 -0.83 3.93
C ASP A 48 16.82 -1.94 3.52
N VAL A 49 17.10 -2.05 2.22
CA VAL A 49 18.04 -3.02 1.63
C VAL A 49 19.26 -2.35 0.96
N HIS A 50 19.45 -1.04 1.18
CA HIS A 50 20.50 -0.27 0.50
C HIS A 50 21.93 -0.77 0.73
N LYS A 51 22.17 -1.44 1.87
CA LYS A 51 23.51 -1.99 2.23
C LYS A 51 23.89 -3.25 1.46
N LEU A 52 22.94 -3.85 0.75
CA LEU A 52 23.21 -5.01 -0.09
C LEU A 52 23.62 -4.56 -1.49
N ASP A 53 24.77 -4.96 -1.97
CA ASP A 53 25.27 -4.57 -3.29
C ASP A 53 24.56 -5.35 -4.41
N ASP A 54 24.24 -6.63 -4.17
CA ASP A 54 23.57 -7.48 -5.15
C ASP A 54 22.05 -7.24 -5.21
N GLN A 55 21.55 -6.99 -6.41
CA GLN A 55 20.11 -6.76 -6.65
C GLN A 55 19.27 -7.99 -6.29
N TYR A 56 19.74 -9.20 -6.61
CA TYR A 56 18.95 -10.40 -6.33
C TYR A 56 18.89 -10.71 -4.85
N ALA A 57 19.96 -10.41 -4.09
CA ALA A 57 19.95 -10.49 -2.63
C ALA A 57 18.94 -9.50 -2.02
N ARG A 58 18.80 -8.29 -2.60
CA ARG A 58 17.75 -7.32 -2.18
C ARG A 58 16.35 -7.89 -2.40
N LEU A 59 16.06 -8.36 -3.61
CA LEU A 59 14.76 -8.96 -3.96
C LEU A 59 14.42 -10.15 -3.06
N GLN A 60 15.40 -11.00 -2.75
CA GLN A 60 15.20 -12.12 -1.82
C GLN A 60 14.81 -11.63 -0.41
N LYS A 61 15.49 -10.60 0.09
CA LYS A 61 15.17 -10.01 1.41
C LYS A 61 13.79 -9.37 1.43
N GLU A 62 13.41 -8.65 0.38
CA GLU A 62 12.08 -8.05 0.23
C GLU A 62 10.99 -9.12 0.21
N PHE A 63 11.21 -10.22 -0.51
CA PHE A 63 10.28 -11.35 -0.55
C PHE A 63 10.03 -11.94 0.85
N PHE A 64 11.08 -12.27 1.59
CA PHE A 64 10.94 -12.85 2.92
C PHE A 64 10.33 -11.87 3.92
N PHE A 65 10.71 -10.61 3.86
CA PHE A 65 10.11 -9.57 4.70
C PHE A 65 8.61 -9.46 4.48
N LEU A 66 8.16 -9.44 3.23
CA LEU A 66 6.73 -9.40 2.91
C LEU A 66 6.00 -10.66 3.37
N GLN A 67 6.61 -11.84 3.24
CA GLN A 67 6.03 -13.07 3.78
C GLN A 67 5.86 -13.00 5.31
N GLU A 68 6.87 -12.49 6.05
CA GLU A 68 6.78 -12.30 7.49
C GLU A 68 5.66 -11.33 7.88
N ILE A 69 5.50 -10.23 7.15
CA ILE A 69 4.40 -9.28 7.36
C ILE A 69 3.04 -9.93 7.08
N ILE A 70 2.93 -10.67 5.98
CA ILE A 70 1.68 -11.35 5.61
C ILE A 70 1.32 -12.41 6.66
N ASP A 71 2.28 -13.19 7.12
CA ASP A 71 2.07 -14.21 8.14
C ASP A 71 1.71 -13.60 9.51
N LYS A 72 2.21 -12.41 9.82
CA LYS A 72 1.95 -11.73 11.09
C LYS A 72 0.58 -11.05 11.12
N TYR A 73 0.20 -10.37 10.04
CA TYR A 73 -0.97 -9.50 10.04
C TYR A 73 -2.16 -10.06 9.26
N HIS A 74 -1.97 -11.11 8.46
CA HIS A 74 -3.01 -11.76 7.65
C HIS A 74 -3.81 -10.75 6.79
N PRO A 75 -3.14 -9.95 5.93
CA PRO A 75 -3.84 -8.98 5.11
C PRO A 75 -4.82 -9.66 4.16
N THR A 76 -5.96 -9.03 3.93
CA THR A 76 -7.01 -9.50 3.01
C THR A 76 -6.73 -9.09 1.57
N VAL A 77 -5.82 -8.16 1.36
CA VAL A 77 -5.42 -7.65 0.05
C VAL A 77 -4.05 -6.98 0.12
N LEU A 78 -3.26 -7.12 -0.94
CA LEU A 78 -2.11 -6.28 -1.25
C LEU A 78 -2.54 -5.20 -2.24
N ALA A 79 -2.40 -3.93 -1.84
CA ALA A 79 -2.49 -2.78 -2.73
C ALA A 79 -1.08 -2.30 -3.09
N ILE A 80 -0.78 -2.17 -4.38
CA ILE A 80 0.55 -1.82 -4.86
C ILE A 80 0.48 -0.73 -5.93
N GLU A 81 1.52 0.10 -6.05
CA GLU A 81 1.57 1.10 -7.11
C GLU A 81 1.89 0.47 -8.45
N SER A 82 1.10 0.79 -9.48
CA SER A 82 1.40 0.39 -10.85
C SER A 82 2.53 1.26 -11.42
N GLN A 83 3.51 0.61 -12.04
CA GLN A 83 4.65 1.32 -12.61
C GLN A 83 4.34 1.82 -14.02
N PHE A 84 4.75 3.05 -14.31
CA PHE A 84 4.71 3.63 -15.65
C PHE A 84 6.11 3.79 -16.20
N VAL A 85 6.23 3.79 -17.53
CA VAL A 85 7.52 3.97 -18.22
C VAL A 85 8.10 5.34 -17.84
N ASP A 86 9.22 5.33 -17.11
CA ASP A 86 9.98 6.53 -16.76
C ASP A 86 11.18 6.71 -17.70
N LYS A 87 11.84 7.86 -17.56
CA LYS A 87 12.96 8.30 -18.40
C LYS A 87 14.21 7.42 -18.29
N ASN A 88 14.34 6.61 -17.23
CA ASN A 88 15.46 5.70 -17.01
C ASN A 88 15.01 4.22 -17.06
N PRO A 89 15.16 3.55 -18.23
CA PRO A 89 14.73 2.16 -18.37
C PRO A 89 15.41 1.17 -17.41
N GLN A 90 16.68 1.39 -17.06
CA GLN A 90 17.40 0.48 -16.16
C GLN A 90 16.86 0.54 -14.73
N THR A 91 16.57 1.73 -14.22
CA THR A 91 15.92 1.90 -12.91
C THR A 91 14.52 1.31 -12.93
N MET A 92 13.76 1.55 -14.01
CA MET A 92 12.41 1.01 -14.17
C MET A 92 12.39 -0.52 -14.10
N ILE A 93 13.31 -1.20 -14.80
CA ILE A 93 13.40 -2.67 -14.76
C ILE A 93 13.61 -3.16 -13.33
N LYS A 94 14.47 -2.51 -12.55
CA LYS A 94 14.72 -2.86 -11.15
C LYS A 94 13.49 -2.69 -10.26
N ILE A 95 12.73 -1.61 -10.46
CA ILE A 95 11.47 -1.36 -9.73
C ILE A 95 10.42 -2.41 -10.10
N VAL A 96 10.30 -2.76 -11.38
CA VAL A 96 9.36 -3.80 -11.84
C VAL A 96 9.74 -5.18 -11.27
N HIS A 97 11.02 -5.49 -11.11
CA HIS A 97 11.45 -6.70 -10.42
C HIS A 97 11.00 -6.69 -8.94
N ALA A 98 11.17 -5.58 -8.21
CA ALA A 98 10.72 -5.45 -6.82
C ALA A 98 9.19 -5.55 -6.72
N GLN A 99 8.46 -4.93 -7.65
CA GLN A 99 7.00 -5.05 -7.76
C GLN A 99 6.58 -6.51 -7.99
N GLY A 100 7.22 -7.21 -8.93
CA GLY A 100 6.94 -8.62 -9.21
C GLY A 100 7.20 -9.53 -8.01
N VAL A 101 8.25 -9.24 -7.23
CA VAL A 101 8.56 -9.95 -5.97
C VAL A 101 7.48 -9.72 -4.93
N ALA A 102 6.99 -8.48 -4.76
CA ALA A 102 5.91 -8.17 -3.83
C ALA A 102 4.60 -8.88 -4.21
N ILE A 103 4.26 -8.88 -5.51
CA ILE A 103 3.10 -9.59 -6.05
C ILE A 103 3.23 -11.10 -5.80
N ALA A 104 4.39 -11.69 -6.09
CA ALA A 104 4.65 -13.11 -5.88
C ALA A 104 4.56 -13.50 -4.40
N ALA A 105 5.08 -12.67 -3.50
CA ALA A 105 4.98 -12.89 -2.05
C ALA A 105 3.52 -12.94 -1.59
N ALA A 106 2.67 -12.01 -2.06
CA ALA A 106 1.25 -11.98 -1.74
C ALA A 106 0.51 -13.21 -2.30
N LEU A 107 0.68 -13.49 -3.60
CA LEU A 107 0.01 -14.60 -4.27
C LEU A 107 0.42 -15.96 -3.71
N SER A 108 1.67 -16.13 -3.25
CA SER A 108 2.14 -17.37 -2.61
C SER A 108 1.45 -17.67 -1.27
N LYS A 109 0.73 -16.69 -0.71
CA LYS A 109 -0.05 -16.75 0.54
C LYS A 109 -1.55 -16.55 0.29
N ASP A 110 -2.00 -16.72 -0.95
CA ASP A 110 -3.40 -16.55 -1.37
C ASP A 110 -3.97 -15.13 -1.07
N VAL A 111 -3.11 -14.12 -0.95
CA VAL A 111 -3.52 -12.72 -0.79
C VAL A 111 -3.72 -12.09 -2.17
N PRO A 112 -4.95 -11.65 -2.51
CA PRO A 112 -5.23 -10.99 -3.77
C PRO A 112 -4.49 -9.66 -3.90
N VAL A 113 -4.18 -9.26 -5.14
CA VAL A 113 -3.42 -8.04 -5.47
C VAL A 113 -4.28 -7.08 -6.26
N VAL A 114 -4.20 -5.81 -5.92
CA VAL A 114 -4.80 -4.70 -6.68
C VAL A 114 -3.74 -3.64 -6.96
N GLU A 115 -3.79 -3.05 -8.14
CA GLU A 115 -2.83 -2.03 -8.56
C GLU A 115 -3.50 -0.67 -8.71
N TYR A 116 -2.79 0.38 -8.30
CA TYR A 116 -3.23 1.77 -8.42
C TYR A 116 -2.18 2.63 -9.10
N SER A 117 -2.58 3.46 -10.05
CA SER A 117 -1.68 4.45 -10.64
C SER A 117 -1.34 5.56 -9.63
N PRO A 118 -0.15 6.16 -9.71
CA PRO A 118 0.23 7.30 -8.86
C PRO A 118 -0.79 8.44 -8.91
N MET A 119 -1.31 8.73 -10.11
CA MET A 119 -2.34 9.75 -10.30
C MET A 119 -3.65 9.40 -9.55
N LYS A 120 -4.06 8.13 -9.59
CA LYS A 120 -5.28 7.68 -8.89
C LYS A 120 -5.13 7.78 -7.37
N VAL A 121 -3.96 7.41 -6.84
CA VAL A 121 -3.64 7.55 -5.41
C VAL A 121 -3.73 9.02 -4.99
N LYS A 122 -3.05 9.92 -5.70
CA LYS A 122 -3.05 11.35 -5.43
C LYS A 122 -4.45 11.95 -5.51
N MET A 123 -5.21 11.62 -6.57
CA MET A 123 -6.59 12.07 -6.76
C MET A 123 -7.49 11.61 -5.61
N ALA A 124 -7.38 10.36 -5.19
CA ALA A 124 -8.22 9.82 -4.11
C ALA A 124 -7.97 10.51 -2.76
N ILE A 125 -6.73 10.91 -2.47
CA ILE A 125 -6.35 11.49 -1.18
C ILE A 125 -6.53 13.00 -1.16
N THR A 126 -6.13 13.70 -2.23
CA THR A 126 -6.05 15.17 -2.26
C THR A 126 -7.11 15.84 -3.15
N GLY A 127 -7.82 15.07 -3.96
CA GLY A 127 -8.68 15.61 -5.02
C GLY A 127 -7.91 16.16 -6.23
N ASN A 128 -6.57 16.04 -6.25
CA ASN A 128 -5.70 16.51 -7.32
C ASN A 128 -4.68 15.43 -7.71
N GLY A 129 -4.82 14.86 -8.92
CA GLY A 129 -3.90 13.83 -9.43
C GLY A 129 -2.46 14.29 -9.65
N HIS A 130 -2.20 15.61 -9.63
CA HIS A 130 -0.87 16.23 -9.77
C HIS A 130 -0.30 16.73 -8.44
N ALA A 131 -0.93 16.40 -7.31
CA ALA A 131 -0.42 16.76 -6.00
C ALA A 131 1.02 16.25 -5.80
N ASP A 132 1.84 17.02 -5.10
CA ASP A 132 3.17 16.56 -4.71
C ASP A 132 3.12 15.60 -3.51
N LYS A 133 4.24 14.92 -3.24
CA LYS A 133 4.33 13.91 -2.17
C LYS A 133 4.09 14.50 -0.78
N HIS A 134 4.49 15.74 -0.52
CA HIS A 134 4.29 16.40 0.76
C HIS A 134 2.81 16.71 1.00
N GLN A 135 2.10 17.19 -0.04
CA GLN A 135 0.66 17.42 0.04
C GLN A 135 -0.10 16.12 0.36
N VAL A 136 0.29 15.00 -0.26
CA VAL A 136 -0.29 13.68 0.03
C VAL A 136 -0.01 13.28 1.47
N ALA A 137 1.24 13.41 1.94
CA ALA A 137 1.64 13.07 3.30
C ALA A 137 0.89 13.90 4.35
N ASP A 138 0.76 15.22 4.14
CA ASP A 138 0.01 16.12 5.03
C ASP A 138 -1.46 15.74 5.13
N MET A 139 -2.10 15.38 4.02
CA MET A 139 -3.50 14.95 4.01
C MET A 139 -3.67 13.62 4.74
N LEU A 140 -2.78 12.64 4.50
CA LEU A 140 -2.80 11.35 5.22
C LEU A 140 -2.59 11.54 6.72
N GLN A 141 -1.67 12.41 7.12
CA GLN A 141 -1.44 12.73 8.52
C GLN A 141 -2.71 13.23 9.21
N ARG A 142 -3.45 14.12 8.55
CA ARG A 142 -4.73 14.67 9.05
C ARG A 142 -5.83 13.61 9.09
N PHE A 143 -6.04 12.87 8.01
CA PHE A 143 -7.12 11.88 7.93
C PHE A 143 -6.94 10.71 8.90
N LEU A 144 -5.70 10.27 9.09
CA LEU A 144 -5.36 9.13 9.95
C LEU A 144 -4.90 9.56 11.34
N HIS A 145 -4.97 10.86 11.66
CA HIS A 145 -4.58 11.44 12.96
C HIS A 145 -3.18 10.99 13.42
N ILE A 146 -2.20 10.96 12.48
CA ILE A 146 -0.84 10.52 12.78
C ILE A 146 -0.11 11.63 13.55
N PRO A 147 0.36 11.36 14.79
CA PRO A 147 1.17 12.34 15.50
C PRO A 147 2.45 12.67 14.73
N GLU A 148 2.86 13.93 14.71
CA GLU A 148 4.03 14.39 13.94
C GLU A 148 5.29 13.58 14.25
N LYS A 149 5.51 13.23 15.50
CA LYS A 149 6.63 12.37 15.96
C LYS A 149 6.62 10.96 15.38
N ARG A 150 5.47 10.48 14.85
CA ARG A 150 5.31 9.17 14.19
C ARG A 150 5.40 9.27 12.68
N MET A 151 5.39 10.48 12.12
CA MET A 151 5.57 10.64 10.68
C MET A 151 6.96 10.17 10.27
N PRO A 152 7.07 9.30 9.25
CA PRO A 152 8.35 8.78 8.80
C PRO A 152 9.18 9.88 8.14
N LYS A 153 10.49 9.83 8.34
CA LYS A 153 11.42 10.76 7.67
C LYS A 153 11.52 10.50 6.16
N LYS A 154 11.27 9.25 5.73
CA LYS A 154 11.28 8.83 4.33
C LYS A 154 9.86 8.76 3.79
N LEU A 155 9.62 9.39 2.66
CA LEU A 155 8.31 9.46 2.03
C LEU A 155 7.81 8.10 1.49
N ASP A 156 8.70 7.14 1.23
CA ASP A 156 8.32 5.80 0.78
C ASP A 156 7.27 5.14 1.70
N ALA A 157 7.37 5.33 3.01
CA ALA A 157 6.38 4.82 3.96
C ALA A 157 5.03 5.54 3.83
N THR A 158 5.02 6.85 3.57
CA THR A 158 3.79 7.62 3.33
C THR A 158 3.21 7.33 1.96
N ASP A 159 4.03 7.03 0.96
CA ASP A 159 3.56 6.58 -0.36
C ASP A 159 2.82 5.23 -0.22
N ALA A 160 3.40 4.26 0.49
CA ALA A 160 2.74 2.98 0.78
C ALA A 160 1.44 3.15 1.58
N LEU A 161 1.44 4.05 2.56
CA LEU A 161 0.24 4.39 3.33
C LEU A 161 -0.86 5.00 2.43
N GLY A 162 -0.47 5.86 1.49
CA GLY A 162 -1.36 6.45 0.49
C GLY A 162 -2.00 5.40 -0.41
N ILE A 163 -1.23 4.40 -0.85
CA ILE A 163 -1.71 3.29 -1.67
C ILE A 163 -2.76 2.46 -0.89
N ALA A 164 -2.47 2.11 0.37
CA ALA A 164 -3.41 1.38 1.22
C ALA A 164 -4.68 2.19 1.48
N TYR A 165 -4.56 3.48 1.77
CA TYR A 165 -5.70 4.37 2.01
C TYR A 165 -6.53 4.61 0.74
N CYS A 166 -5.90 4.70 -0.43
CA CYS A 166 -6.59 4.74 -1.71
C CYS A 166 -7.48 3.50 -1.90
N HIS A 167 -6.95 2.30 -1.59
CA HIS A 167 -7.75 1.09 -1.64
C HIS A 167 -8.94 1.13 -0.67
N TYR A 168 -8.74 1.55 0.57
CA TYR A 168 -9.82 1.74 1.54
C TYR A 168 -10.95 2.63 0.99
N LEU A 169 -10.60 3.76 0.39
CA LEU A 169 -11.61 4.66 -0.21
C LEU A 169 -12.39 4.00 -1.35
N GLN A 170 -11.76 3.12 -2.14
CA GLN A 170 -12.45 2.37 -3.21
C GLN A 170 -13.43 1.31 -2.66
N LEU A 171 -13.18 0.75 -1.47
CA LEU A 171 -14.10 -0.20 -0.83
C LEU A 171 -15.43 0.44 -0.43
N GLY A 172 -15.41 1.74 -0.08
CA GLY A 172 -16.59 2.52 0.30
C GLY A 172 -17.39 3.07 -0.90
N MET A 173 -16.85 3.03 -2.12
CA MET A 173 -17.54 3.51 -3.30
C MET A 173 -18.43 2.41 -3.88
N PRO A 174 -19.71 2.72 -4.26
CA PRO A 174 -20.52 1.80 -5.04
C PRO A 174 -19.78 1.50 -6.34
N GLN A 175 -19.50 0.22 -6.61
CA GLN A 175 -18.95 -0.17 -7.92
C GLN A 175 -20.03 0.18 -8.97
N MET A 176 -19.81 1.22 -9.75
CA MET A 176 -20.59 1.47 -10.95
C MET A 176 -20.23 0.36 -11.95
N GLN A 177 -21.20 -0.53 -12.16
CA GLN A 177 -21.17 -1.56 -13.21
C GLN A 177 -21.34 -0.91 -14.58
#